data_d05dec118fa9d63c3460e2c75420a7ee
#
_entry.id   d05dec118fa9d63c3460e2c75420a7ee
#
_cell.length_a   1.000
_cell.length_b   1.000
_cell.length_c   1.000
_cell.angle_alpha   90.00
_cell.angle_beta   90.00
_cell.angle_gamma   90.00
#
_symmetry.space_group_name_H-M   'P 1'
#
loop_
_entity.id
_entity.type
_entity.pdbx_description
1 polymer ?
#
loop_
_entity_poly.entity_id
_entity_poly.type
_entity_poly.pdbx_seq_one_letter_code
_entity_poly.pdbx_strand_id
1 'polypeptide(L)'
;MRDVRFPTHLLGRPDLQLAMDAPLEERYFERRQIKEAIAFAEAGGIAVHRNFDHYHGSTIRGMTRERPFLHVIGLRPRLEEWGRGHGLRPEWIQPEKRRKVAHYDVFGAPAQELMKRLAAPS
;
A
#
# COMPACT_ATOMS: atom_id res chain seq x y z
N MET A 1 16.20 0.57 29.41
CA MET A 1 14.95 0.36 28.78
C MET A 1 14.90 1.10 27.48
N ARG A 2 14.14 0.65 26.66
CA ARG A 2 14.14 1.20 25.41
C ARG A 2 13.14 2.29 25.29
N ASP A 3 13.41 3.19 24.47
CA ASP A 3 12.47 4.26 24.26
C ASP A 3 11.33 3.82 23.41
N VAL A 4 10.22 4.44 23.68
CA VAL A 4 9.06 4.25 22.85
C VAL A 4 9.21 5.06 21.60
N ARG A 5 8.96 4.43 20.49
CA ARG A 5 9.06 5.08 19.20
C ARG A 5 7.72 5.44 18.64
N PHE A 6 6.64 5.06 19.31
CA PHE A 6 5.31 5.31 18.78
C PHE A 6 4.88 6.73 19.06
N PRO A 7 4.16 7.36 18.13
CA PRO A 7 3.55 8.64 18.41
C PRO A 7 2.63 8.55 19.61
N THR A 8 2.53 9.63 20.35
CA THR A 8 1.74 9.66 21.57
C THR A 8 0.30 9.24 21.34
N HIS A 9 -0.28 9.63 20.22
CA HIS A 9 -1.68 9.31 19.95
C HIS A 9 -1.96 7.81 19.77
N LEU A 10 -0.93 7.00 19.63
CA LEU A 10 -1.11 5.56 19.52
C LEU A 10 -1.09 4.85 20.87
N LEU A 11 -0.72 5.53 21.94
CA LEU A 11 -0.57 4.88 23.22
C LEU A 11 -1.88 4.33 23.76
N GLY A 12 -3.02 4.95 23.41
CA GLY A 12 -4.32 4.46 23.80
C GLY A 12 -5.01 3.61 22.75
N ARG A 13 -4.28 3.19 21.74
CA ARG A 13 -4.81 2.45 20.59
C ARG A 13 -4.05 1.16 20.40
N PRO A 14 -4.27 0.14 21.25
CA PRO A 14 -3.49 -1.10 21.14
C PRO A 14 -3.68 -1.79 19.80
N ASP A 15 -4.84 -1.64 19.16
CA ASP A 15 -5.05 -2.19 17.84
C ASP A 15 -4.09 -1.61 16.81
N LEU A 16 -3.91 -0.29 16.81
CA LEU A 16 -2.98 0.36 15.90
C LEU A 16 -1.53 0.03 16.25
N GLN A 17 -1.24 -0.05 17.54
CA GLN A 17 0.11 -0.38 17.96
C GLN A 17 0.50 -1.78 17.50
N LEU A 18 -0.40 -2.74 17.65
CA LEU A 18 -0.16 -4.09 17.16
C LEU A 18 0.03 -4.11 15.65
N ALA A 19 -0.76 -3.33 14.93
CA ALA A 19 -0.63 -3.26 13.48
C ALA A 19 0.74 -2.72 13.07
N MET A 20 1.24 -1.72 13.80
CA MET A 20 2.54 -1.14 13.49
C MET A 20 3.70 -2.04 13.88
N ASP A 21 3.48 -2.96 14.81
CA ASP A 21 4.51 -3.90 15.24
C ASP A 21 4.56 -5.16 14.36
N ALA A 22 3.54 -5.39 13.57
CA ALA A 22 3.47 -6.59 12.74
C ALA A 22 4.57 -6.56 11.67
N PRO A 23 5.01 -7.73 11.19
CA PRO A 23 5.94 -7.75 10.07
C PRO A 23 5.34 -7.06 8.85
N LEU A 24 6.22 -6.48 8.03
CA LEU A 24 5.79 -5.79 6.82
C LEU A 24 5.50 -6.84 5.75
N GLU A 25 4.26 -7.25 5.66
CA GLU A 25 3.84 -8.33 4.79
C GLU A 25 3.08 -7.78 3.59
N GLU A 26 3.41 -8.27 2.40
CA GLU A 26 2.71 -7.91 1.17
C GLU A 26 1.74 -9.00 0.79
N ARG A 27 0.56 -8.59 0.27
CA ARG A 27 -0.40 -9.56 -0.24
C ARG A 27 -1.16 -8.96 -1.41
N TYR A 28 -1.37 -9.76 -2.45
CA TYR A 28 -2.08 -9.34 -3.64
C TYR A 28 -3.58 -9.59 -3.50
N PHE A 29 -4.38 -8.64 -4.02
CA PHE A 29 -5.83 -8.75 -4.03
C PHE A 29 -6.36 -8.39 -5.40
N GLU A 30 -7.35 -9.16 -5.86
CA GLU A 30 -8.04 -8.87 -7.10
C GLU A 30 -8.96 -7.66 -6.94
N ARG A 31 -9.43 -7.13 -8.07
CA ARG A 31 -10.21 -5.90 -8.07
C ARG A 31 -11.41 -5.94 -7.12
N ARG A 32 -12.15 -7.03 -7.12
CA ARG A 32 -13.35 -7.12 -6.30
C ARG A 32 -13.06 -7.35 -4.83
N GLN A 33 -11.82 -7.61 -4.48
CA GLN A 33 -11.44 -7.88 -3.10
C GLN A 33 -11.02 -6.61 -2.37
N ILE A 34 -11.65 -5.49 -2.69
CA ILE A 34 -11.23 -4.21 -2.09
C ILE A 34 -11.45 -4.20 -0.58
N LYS A 35 -12.53 -4.79 -0.10
CA LYS A 35 -12.79 -4.80 1.33
C LYS A 35 -11.74 -5.61 2.08
N GLU A 36 -11.37 -6.75 1.54
CA GLU A 36 -10.32 -7.57 2.13
C GLU A 36 -8.97 -6.87 2.09
N ALA A 37 -8.69 -6.17 0.98
CA ALA A 37 -7.45 -5.44 0.86
C ALA A 37 -7.35 -4.34 1.91
N ILE A 38 -8.43 -3.60 2.11
CA ILE A 38 -8.45 -2.54 3.11
C ILE A 38 -8.29 -3.11 4.51
N ALA A 39 -8.98 -4.20 4.82
CA ALA A 39 -8.86 -4.83 6.13
C ALA A 39 -7.42 -5.30 6.39
N PHE A 40 -6.79 -5.89 5.39
CA PHE A 40 -5.41 -6.32 5.52
C PHE A 40 -4.48 -5.14 5.79
N ALA A 41 -4.72 -4.03 5.08
CA ALA A 41 -3.91 -2.83 5.25
C ALA A 41 -4.13 -2.20 6.62
N GLU A 42 -5.37 -2.18 7.10
CA GLU A 42 -5.66 -1.61 8.42
C GLU A 42 -5.02 -2.44 9.53
N ALA A 43 -4.79 -3.71 9.28
CA ALA A 43 -4.10 -4.58 10.23
C ALA A 43 -2.58 -4.44 10.15
N GLY A 44 -2.06 -3.57 9.32
CA GLY A 44 -0.63 -3.28 9.25
C GLY A 44 0.09 -3.85 8.05
N GLY A 45 -0.61 -4.56 7.17
CA GLY A 45 -0.01 -5.13 5.98
C GLY A 45 0.07 -4.15 4.83
N ILE A 46 0.68 -4.60 3.75
CA ILE A 46 0.74 -3.85 2.50
C ILE A 46 -0.12 -4.62 1.49
N ALA A 47 -1.27 -4.04 1.15
CA ALA A 47 -2.21 -4.66 0.23
C ALA A 47 -1.96 -4.16 -1.18
N VAL A 48 -1.55 -5.07 -2.06
CA VAL A 48 -1.32 -4.75 -3.47
C VAL A 48 -2.61 -5.09 -4.21
N HIS A 49 -3.40 -4.09 -4.50
CA HIS A 49 -4.75 -4.26 -5.00
C HIS A 49 -4.82 -3.88 -6.47
N ARG A 50 -5.29 -4.80 -7.29
CA ARG A 50 -5.49 -4.51 -8.70
C ARG A 50 -6.69 -3.60 -8.86
N ASN A 51 -6.47 -2.41 -9.39
CA ASN A 51 -7.54 -1.44 -9.53
C ASN A 51 -8.21 -1.57 -10.89
N PHE A 52 -7.51 -1.13 -11.92
CA PHE A 52 -7.97 -1.25 -13.29
C PHE A 52 -6.83 -1.77 -14.14
N ASP A 53 -7.17 -2.37 -15.27
CA ASP A 53 -6.13 -2.80 -16.20
C ASP A 53 -5.45 -1.59 -16.83
N HIS A 54 -6.17 -0.47 -16.95
CA HIS A 54 -5.65 0.74 -17.56
C HIS A 54 -5.92 1.92 -16.67
N TYR A 55 -5.03 2.89 -16.73
CA TYR A 55 -5.20 4.14 -16.01
C TYR A 55 -5.99 5.10 -16.90
N HIS A 56 -7.06 5.67 -16.34
CA HIS A 56 -7.95 6.55 -17.11
C HIS A 56 -7.72 8.03 -16.84
N GLY A 57 -6.80 8.37 -15.96
CA GLY A 57 -6.49 9.76 -15.65
C GLY A 57 -5.44 10.34 -16.57
N SER A 58 -4.88 11.46 -16.15
CA SER A 58 -3.80 12.10 -16.88
C SER A 58 -2.55 11.25 -16.86
N THR A 59 -1.74 11.36 -17.90
CA THR A 59 -0.45 10.68 -17.93
C THR A 59 0.47 11.36 -16.91
N ILE A 60 1.04 10.56 -16.02
CA ILE A 60 1.92 11.05 -14.98
C ILE A 60 3.14 10.15 -14.95
N ARG A 61 4.32 10.73 -14.91
CA ARG A 61 5.57 10.01 -14.75
C ARG A 61 5.71 8.86 -15.77
N GLY A 62 5.28 9.11 -17.00
CA GLY A 62 5.41 8.12 -18.07
C GLY A 62 4.40 7.00 -18.05
N MET A 63 3.36 7.10 -17.24
CA MET A 63 2.30 6.10 -17.22
C MET A 63 1.58 6.06 -18.54
N THR A 64 1.25 4.87 -19.00
CA THR A 64 0.45 4.70 -20.20
C THR A 64 -0.77 3.84 -19.89
N ARG A 65 -1.76 3.91 -20.78
CA ARG A 65 -3.01 3.19 -20.58
C ARG A 65 -2.83 1.69 -20.68
N GLU A 66 -1.84 1.25 -21.41
CA GLU A 66 -1.61 -0.20 -21.61
C GLU A 66 -0.91 -0.86 -20.44
N ARG A 67 -0.48 -0.12 -19.46
CA ARG A 67 0.29 -0.69 -18.37
C ARG A 67 -0.58 -1.00 -17.17
N PRO A 68 -0.24 -2.03 -16.42
CA PRO A 68 -0.99 -2.34 -15.19
C PRO A 68 -0.96 -1.17 -14.23
N PHE A 69 -2.05 -1.02 -13.51
CA PHE A 69 -2.24 0.04 -12.53
C PHE A 69 -2.69 -0.60 -11.24
N LEU A 70 -1.90 -0.40 -10.20
CA LEU A 70 -2.14 -1.01 -8.89
C LEU A 70 -2.29 0.07 -7.84
N HIS A 71 -3.19 -0.18 -6.89
CA HIS A 71 -3.23 0.56 -5.64
C HIS A 71 -2.45 -0.25 -4.62
N VAL A 72 -1.46 0.36 -3.98
CA VAL A 72 -0.77 -0.27 -2.87
C VAL A 72 -1.22 0.44 -1.62
N ILE A 73 -1.99 -0.27 -0.81
CA ILE A 73 -2.74 0.29 0.31
C ILE A 73 -2.10 -0.11 1.62
N GLY A 74 -2.01 0.83 2.55
CA GLY A 74 -1.47 0.53 3.86
C GLY A 74 -1.64 1.71 4.80
N LEU A 75 -1.29 1.50 6.07
CA LEU A 75 -1.15 2.60 7.00
C LEU A 75 0.02 3.46 6.53
N ARG A 76 -0.12 4.77 6.65
CA ARG A 76 0.87 5.67 6.07
C ARG A 76 2.31 5.36 6.50
N PRO A 77 2.61 5.15 7.78
CA PRO A 77 4.01 4.84 8.14
C PRO A 77 4.50 3.53 7.52
N ARG A 78 3.60 2.56 7.37
CA ARG A 78 3.97 1.29 6.73
C ARG A 78 4.22 1.48 5.24
N LEU A 79 3.40 2.30 4.60
CA LEU A 79 3.61 2.63 3.19
C LEU A 79 4.93 3.36 2.98
N GLU A 80 5.28 4.27 3.88
CA GLU A 80 6.55 4.98 3.76
C GLU A 80 7.72 4.02 3.87
N GLU A 81 7.64 3.10 4.81
CA GLU A 81 8.67 2.09 4.96
C GLU A 81 8.77 1.20 3.73
N TRP A 82 7.62 0.73 3.27
CA TRP A 82 7.57 -0.13 2.07
C TRP A 82 8.09 0.61 0.85
N GLY A 83 7.67 1.86 0.68
CA GLY A 83 8.04 2.66 -0.48
C GLY A 83 9.54 2.92 -0.58
N ARG A 84 10.19 3.12 0.57
CA ARG A 84 11.63 3.33 0.57
C ARG A 84 12.36 2.15 -0.04
N GLY A 85 11.87 0.94 0.23
CA GLY A 85 12.49 -0.25 -0.34
C GLY A 85 12.21 -0.43 -1.82
N HIS A 86 11.29 0.34 -2.38
CA HIS A 86 10.90 0.24 -3.79
C HIS A 86 11.21 1.50 -4.59
N GLY A 87 11.95 2.43 -3.99
CA GLY A 87 12.30 3.66 -4.68
C GLY A 87 11.16 4.63 -4.87
N LEU A 88 10.10 4.51 -4.06
CA LEU A 88 8.93 5.39 -4.14
C LEU A 88 9.03 6.48 -3.10
N ARG A 89 8.64 7.68 -3.48
CA ARG A 89 8.75 8.85 -2.61
C ARG A 89 7.53 8.99 -1.74
N PRO A 90 7.69 9.38 -0.47
CA PRO A 90 6.52 9.54 0.43
C PRO A 90 5.53 10.59 -0.08
N GLU A 91 6.00 11.58 -0.83
CA GLU A 91 5.12 12.62 -1.36
C GLU A 91 4.09 12.08 -2.33
N TRP A 92 4.30 10.89 -2.86
CA TRP A 92 3.39 10.28 -3.81
C TRP A 92 2.27 9.51 -3.13
N ILE A 93 2.32 9.37 -1.81
CA ILE A 93 1.24 8.70 -1.08
C ILE A 93 0.00 9.59 -1.10
N GLN A 94 -1.13 8.99 -1.45
CA GLN A 94 -2.40 9.69 -1.49
C GLN A 94 -3.26 9.25 -0.32
N PRO A 95 -3.81 10.20 0.45
CA PRO A 95 -4.65 9.83 1.59
C PRO A 95 -6.01 9.34 1.13
N GLU A 96 -6.59 8.46 1.93
CA GLU A 96 -7.96 8.01 1.75
C GLU A 96 -8.82 8.75 2.73
N LYS A 97 -9.78 9.50 2.24
CA LYS A 97 -10.71 10.19 3.11
C LYS A 97 -11.52 9.15 3.88
N ARG A 98 -11.74 9.41 5.16
CA ARG A 98 -12.58 8.58 6.02
C ARG A 98 -12.00 7.20 6.29
N ARG A 99 -10.71 6.98 6.00
CA ARG A 99 -10.07 5.70 6.29
C ARG A 99 -8.74 5.94 6.96
N LYS A 100 -8.29 4.92 7.69
CA LYS A 100 -6.98 4.99 8.33
C LYS A 100 -5.85 4.72 7.37
N VAL A 101 -6.17 4.18 6.21
CA VAL A 101 -5.17 3.78 5.22
C VAL A 101 -4.97 4.87 4.20
N ALA A 102 -3.86 4.78 3.50
CA ALA A 102 -3.52 5.60 2.35
C ALA A 102 -3.06 4.69 1.25
N HIS A 103 -2.68 5.23 0.10
CA HIS A 103 -2.23 4.37 -0.98
C HIS A 103 -1.24 5.06 -1.89
N TYR A 104 -0.42 4.24 -2.56
CA TYR A 104 0.34 4.63 -3.73
C TYR A 104 -0.39 4.18 -4.97
N ASP A 105 -0.32 4.99 -6.03
CA ASP A 105 -0.68 4.54 -7.38
C ASP A 105 0.60 4.05 -8.04
N VAL A 106 0.65 2.75 -8.34
CA VAL A 106 1.86 2.13 -8.88
C VAL A 106 1.58 1.62 -10.29
N PHE A 107 2.48 1.96 -11.21
CA PHE A 107 2.31 1.61 -12.62
C PHE A 107 3.68 1.40 -13.24
N GLY A 108 3.68 0.94 -14.50
CA GLY A 108 4.93 0.73 -15.24
C GLY A 108 5.72 -0.43 -14.68
N ALA A 109 7.04 -0.33 -14.72
CA ALA A 109 7.92 -1.41 -14.32
C ALA A 109 7.70 -1.86 -12.87
N PRO A 110 7.53 -0.94 -11.90
CA PRO A 110 7.26 -1.40 -10.54
C PRO A 110 5.97 -2.20 -10.42
N ALA A 111 4.92 -1.80 -11.15
CA ALA A 111 3.67 -2.55 -11.11
C ALA A 111 3.84 -3.93 -11.74
N GLN A 112 4.56 -4.00 -12.84
CA GLN A 112 4.82 -5.27 -13.50
C GLN A 112 5.60 -6.21 -12.60
N GLU A 113 6.57 -5.68 -11.89
CA GLU A 113 7.37 -6.50 -10.98
C GLU A 113 6.51 -7.02 -9.83
N LEU A 114 5.67 -6.17 -9.27
CA LEU A 114 4.77 -6.59 -8.19
C LEU A 114 3.80 -7.66 -8.66
N MET A 115 3.21 -7.48 -9.85
CA MET A 115 2.30 -8.48 -10.40
C MET A 115 3.00 -9.82 -10.60
N LYS A 116 4.21 -9.77 -11.14
CA LYS A 116 4.96 -10.98 -11.40
C LYS A 116 5.28 -11.72 -10.12
N ARG A 117 5.64 -10.99 -9.07
CA ARG A 117 6.08 -11.58 -7.82
C ARG A 117 4.91 -12.05 -6.97
N LEU A 118 3.82 -11.30 -6.93
CA LEU A 118 2.74 -11.54 -5.97
C LEU A 118 1.49 -12.14 -6.60
N ALA A 119 1.19 -11.83 -7.85
CA ALA A 119 -0.03 -12.28 -8.50
C ALA A 119 0.17 -13.50 -9.40
N ALA A 120 1.41 -13.83 -9.74
CA ALA A 120 1.66 -14.95 -10.61
C ALA A 120 1.24 -16.25 -9.92
N PRO A 121 0.65 -17.20 -10.66
CA PRO A 121 0.30 -18.48 -10.07
C PRO A 121 1.56 -19.21 -9.62
N SER A 122 1.42 -19.91 -8.53
CA SER A 122 2.53 -20.69 -7.98
C SER A 122 2.72 -21.97 -8.76
#